data_f933543d117972f46e7831a489c3277b
#
_entry.id   f933543d117972f46e7831a489c3277b
#
_cell.length_a   1.000
_cell.length_b   1.000
_cell.length_c   1.000
_cell.angle_alpha   90.00
_cell.angle_beta   90.00
_cell.angle_gamma   90.00
#
_symmetry.space_group_name_H-M   'P 1'
#
loop_
_entity.id
_entity.type
_entity.pdbx_description
1 polymer ?
#
loop_
_entity_poly.entity_id
_entity_poly.type
_entity_poly.pdbx_seq_one_letter_code
_entity_poly.pdbx_strand_id
1 'polypeptide(L)'
;PVNKKKLAYHVCIVVLLAVLFGIVASVTFVLCQPKIDGMLHPKEDPAITIPKDEPEQETETEEPDTETETNEPDSEPQIVYEQLTLDDFQTLQNEMYAIGKQANKFIVAVTGVKSNTDWFNNAYESKGQGSGIIIANSGQELLILTERKVIAEASSVYVTFVNDTSVEASIKKYDGNTGITVLSVPVDEIDNDTMNLISVAVLGNSLAITQGTLALAVGSPLGTNYS
;
A
#
# COMPACT_ATOMS: atom_id res chain seq x y z
N PRO A 1 64.71 23.37 45.04
CA PRO A 1 63.85 22.40 45.71
C PRO A 1 62.40 22.67 45.34
N VAL A 2 61.81 21.71 44.55
CA VAL A 2 60.43 21.78 44.13
C VAL A 2 59.54 21.65 45.35
N ASN A 3 58.69 22.61 45.60
CA ASN A 3 57.77 22.61 46.73
C ASN A 3 56.74 21.56 46.58
N LYS A 4 56.95 20.38 47.21
CA LYS A 4 56.10 19.17 47.07
C LYS A 4 54.58 19.42 47.33
N LYS A 5 54.27 20.40 48.22
CA LYS A 5 52.88 20.79 48.49
C LYS A 5 52.22 21.50 47.32
N LYS A 6 52.95 22.42 46.63
CA LYS A 6 52.41 23.07 45.44
C LYS A 6 52.26 22.12 44.27
N LEU A 7 53.17 21.16 44.09
CA LEU A 7 53.07 20.14 43.06
C LEU A 7 51.85 19.21 43.30
N ALA A 8 51.66 18.74 44.53
CA ALA A 8 50.53 17.94 44.90
C ALA A 8 49.14 18.64 44.63
N TYR A 9 49.08 19.94 44.96
CA TYR A 9 47.91 20.78 44.72
C TYR A 9 47.58 20.88 43.23
N HIS A 10 48.59 21.13 42.38
CA HIS A 10 48.36 21.16 40.92
C HIS A 10 47.94 19.83 40.35
N VAL A 11 48.48 18.71 40.82
CA VAL A 11 48.10 17.37 40.44
C VAL A 11 46.64 17.09 40.82
N CYS A 12 46.22 17.44 42.05
CA CYS A 12 44.84 17.32 42.47
C CYS A 12 43.86 18.12 41.61
N ILE A 13 44.22 19.36 41.24
CA ILE A 13 43.39 20.21 40.37
C ILE A 13 43.26 19.57 38.99
N VAL A 14 44.35 19.08 38.39
CA VAL A 14 44.30 18.42 37.07
C VAL A 14 43.45 17.17 37.09
N VAL A 15 43.55 16.35 38.14
CA VAL A 15 42.70 15.15 38.31
C VAL A 15 41.23 15.54 38.44
N LEU A 16 40.94 16.58 39.23
CA LEU A 16 39.58 17.05 39.43
C LEU A 16 38.96 17.60 38.13
N LEU A 17 39.73 18.36 37.34
CA LEU A 17 39.32 18.81 36.02
C LEU A 17 39.11 17.68 35.03
N ALA A 18 39.98 16.65 35.07
CA ALA A 18 39.82 15.48 34.21
C ALA A 18 38.54 14.68 34.53
N VAL A 19 38.22 14.52 35.80
CA VAL A 19 36.95 13.86 36.24
C VAL A 19 35.75 14.71 35.81
N LEU A 20 35.79 16.03 36.01
CA LEU A 20 34.71 16.93 35.61
C LEU A 20 34.49 16.87 34.09
N PHE A 21 35.56 16.87 33.30
CA PHE A 21 35.48 16.72 31.84
C PHE A 21 34.88 15.38 31.42
N GLY A 22 35.29 14.29 32.09
CA GLY A 22 34.75 12.96 31.84
C GLY A 22 33.22 12.89 32.10
N ILE A 23 32.74 13.51 33.17
CA ILE A 23 31.31 13.57 33.49
C ILE A 23 30.55 14.37 32.43
N VAL A 24 31.06 15.57 32.06
CA VAL A 24 30.44 16.41 31.03
C VAL A 24 30.39 15.69 29.68
N ALA A 25 31.48 15.05 29.27
CA ALA A 25 31.54 14.28 28.03
C ALA A 25 30.56 13.12 28.02
N SER A 26 30.43 12.37 29.13
CA SER A 26 29.50 11.25 29.27
C SER A 26 28.02 11.70 29.17
N VAL A 27 27.67 12.79 29.87
CA VAL A 27 26.32 13.36 29.83
C VAL A 27 25.99 13.86 28.43
N THR A 28 26.92 14.54 27.76
CA THR A 28 26.73 15.03 26.40
C THR A 28 26.55 13.88 25.43
N PHE A 29 27.33 12.81 25.57
CA PHE A 29 27.21 11.63 24.74
C PHE A 29 25.82 10.96 24.88
N VAL A 30 25.36 10.74 26.11
CA VAL A 30 24.02 10.13 26.38
C VAL A 30 22.88 11.00 25.82
N LEU A 31 23.01 12.33 25.93
CA LEU A 31 21.99 13.25 25.39
C LEU A 31 21.99 13.35 23.85
N CYS A 32 23.15 13.15 23.22
CA CYS A 32 23.30 13.23 21.77
C CYS A 32 23.03 11.88 21.08
N GLN A 33 23.21 10.75 21.79
CA GLN A 33 23.06 9.40 21.25
C GLN A 33 21.71 9.18 20.55
N PRO A 34 20.54 9.52 21.13
CA PRO A 34 19.25 9.28 20.47
C PRO A 34 19.06 10.11 19.18
N LYS A 35 19.70 11.27 19.08
CA LYS A 35 19.64 12.09 17.86
C LYS A 35 20.57 11.56 16.77
N ILE A 36 21.74 11.06 17.15
CA ILE A 36 22.72 10.48 16.25
C ILE A 36 22.23 9.12 15.74
N ASP A 37 21.63 8.32 16.61
CA ASP A 37 21.07 7.01 16.25
C ASP A 37 19.91 7.13 15.26
N GLY A 38 19.04 8.12 15.43
CA GLY A 38 17.97 8.43 14.48
C GLY A 38 18.48 8.98 13.13
N MET A 39 19.71 9.50 13.07
CA MET A 39 20.32 10.02 11.84
C MET A 39 21.15 8.95 11.10
N LEU A 40 21.79 8.04 11.84
CA LEU A 40 22.60 6.94 11.27
C LEU A 40 21.75 5.71 10.93
N HIS A 41 20.67 5.48 11.68
CA HIS A 41 19.73 4.38 11.45
C HIS A 41 18.35 5.00 11.33
N PRO A 42 18.00 5.55 10.14
CA PRO A 42 16.59 5.92 9.87
C PRO A 42 15.75 4.68 10.13
N LYS A 43 14.66 4.84 10.87
CA LYS A 43 13.70 3.74 11.04
C LYS A 43 13.37 3.22 9.65
N GLU A 44 13.75 1.98 9.39
CA GLU A 44 13.33 1.32 8.16
C GLU A 44 11.81 1.32 8.17
N ASP A 45 11.21 1.93 7.15
CA ASP A 45 9.78 1.83 6.93
C ASP A 45 9.43 0.33 6.88
N PRO A 46 8.34 -0.09 7.52
CA PRO A 46 7.95 -1.50 7.48
C PRO A 46 7.88 -1.95 6.03
N ALA A 47 8.69 -2.95 5.70
CA ALA A 47 8.80 -3.45 4.34
C ALA A 47 7.45 -4.04 3.91
N ILE A 48 6.80 -3.39 2.95
CA ILE A 48 5.58 -3.90 2.33
C ILE A 48 6.02 -4.90 1.27
N THR A 49 5.72 -6.18 1.49
CA THR A 49 5.96 -7.23 0.51
C THR A 49 4.74 -7.33 -0.41
N ILE A 50 4.89 -6.90 -1.65
CA ILE A 50 3.90 -7.15 -2.70
C ILE A 50 4.14 -8.56 -3.22
N PRO A 51 3.11 -9.43 -3.29
CA PRO A 51 3.25 -10.76 -3.86
C PRO A 51 3.83 -10.66 -5.28
N LYS A 52 4.82 -11.48 -5.57
CA LYS A 52 5.39 -11.60 -6.91
C LYS A 52 4.72 -12.77 -7.60
N ASP A 53 4.33 -12.56 -8.86
CA ASP A 53 3.82 -13.65 -9.68
C ASP A 53 4.92 -14.69 -9.88
N GLU A 54 4.68 -15.91 -9.39
CA GLU A 54 5.52 -17.08 -9.64
C GLU A 54 4.73 -18.06 -10.49
N PRO A 55 5.34 -18.69 -11.52
CA PRO A 55 4.66 -19.75 -12.26
C PRO A 55 4.37 -20.90 -11.31
N GLU A 56 3.11 -21.32 -11.23
CA GLU A 56 2.73 -22.54 -10.53
C GLU A 56 3.52 -23.71 -11.14
N GLN A 57 4.29 -24.42 -10.31
CA GLN A 57 4.88 -25.68 -10.72
C GLN A 57 3.72 -26.65 -10.96
N GLU A 58 3.55 -27.07 -12.21
CA GLU A 58 2.70 -28.19 -12.55
C GLU A 58 3.13 -29.38 -11.68
N THR A 59 2.32 -29.70 -10.68
CA THR A 59 2.48 -30.94 -9.95
C THR A 59 1.99 -32.02 -10.90
N GLU A 60 2.94 -32.72 -11.53
CA GLU A 60 2.63 -33.97 -12.22
C GLU A 60 1.92 -34.88 -11.22
N THR A 61 0.62 -35.01 -11.41
CA THR A 61 -0.15 -36.03 -10.72
C THR A 61 0.19 -37.35 -11.39
N GLU A 62 1.08 -38.11 -10.76
CA GLU A 62 1.28 -39.50 -11.10
C GLU A 62 -0.06 -40.21 -10.95
N GLU A 63 -0.62 -40.64 -12.07
CA GLU A 63 -1.73 -41.57 -12.10
C GLU A 63 -1.24 -42.90 -11.50
N PRO A 64 -1.90 -43.48 -10.50
CA PRO A 64 -1.61 -44.83 -10.09
C PRO A 64 -2.22 -45.80 -11.10
N ASP A 65 -1.38 -46.46 -11.88
CA ASP A 65 -1.72 -47.70 -12.59
C ASP A 65 -2.35 -48.68 -11.59
N THR A 66 -3.60 -48.94 -11.74
CA THR A 66 -4.26 -50.12 -11.13
C THR A 66 -5.09 -50.77 -12.21
N GLU A 67 -4.47 -51.71 -12.90
CA GLU A 67 -5.17 -52.72 -13.64
C GLU A 67 -6.04 -53.53 -12.67
N THR A 68 -7.36 -53.45 -12.84
CA THR A 68 -8.26 -54.55 -12.40
C THR A 68 -9.37 -54.67 -13.41
N GLU A 69 -9.24 -55.69 -14.24
CA GLU A 69 -10.36 -56.22 -15.02
C GLU A 69 -11.52 -56.62 -14.10
N THR A 70 -12.71 -56.19 -14.41
CA THR A 70 -13.92 -57.00 -14.26
C THR A 70 -15.16 -56.31 -14.90
N ASN A 71 -15.61 -56.92 -15.98
CA ASN A 71 -17.02 -57.08 -16.44
C ASN A 71 -18.01 -55.90 -16.38
N GLU A 72 -18.45 -55.56 -17.58
CA GLU A 72 -19.61 -54.77 -18.01
C GLU A 72 -20.91 -54.98 -17.23
N PRO A 73 -21.86 -53.97 -17.25
CA PRO A 73 -22.55 -53.66 -18.50
C PRO A 73 -22.56 -52.17 -18.88
N ASP A 74 -22.42 -51.98 -20.16
CA ASP A 74 -22.70 -50.83 -21.00
C ASP A 74 -23.79 -49.89 -20.44
N SER A 75 -23.36 -48.86 -19.73
CA SER A 75 -24.14 -47.66 -19.48
C SER A 75 -23.31 -46.48 -19.96
N GLU A 76 -23.62 -46.03 -21.19
CA GLU A 76 -23.12 -44.76 -21.69
C GLU A 76 -23.26 -43.69 -20.60
N PRO A 77 -22.23 -42.88 -20.33
CA PRO A 77 -22.35 -41.77 -19.38
C PRO A 77 -23.43 -40.83 -19.93
N GLN A 78 -24.60 -40.85 -19.30
CA GLN A 78 -25.63 -39.85 -19.56
C GLN A 78 -25.06 -38.53 -19.09
N ILE A 79 -24.59 -37.71 -20.02
CA ILE A 79 -24.27 -36.31 -19.77
C ILE A 79 -25.61 -35.65 -19.44
N VAL A 80 -25.92 -35.53 -18.16
CA VAL A 80 -27.03 -34.72 -17.67
C VAL A 80 -26.65 -33.27 -17.90
N TYR A 81 -27.13 -32.68 -18.97
CA TYR A 81 -27.06 -31.23 -19.15
C TYR A 81 -28.01 -30.61 -18.13
N GLU A 82 -27.47 -30.21 -17.00
CA GLU A 82 -28.17 -29.35 -16.05
C GLU A 82 -28.50 -28.04 -16.78
N GLN A 83 -29.77 -27.81 -17.05
CA GLN A 83 -30.21 -26.58 -17.70
C GLN A 83 -30.10 -25.46 -16.68
N LEU A 84 -29.27 -24.44 -16.96
CA LEU A 84 -29.19 -23.22 -16.17
C LEU A 84 -30.60 -22.62 -16.03
N THR A 85 -31.00 -22.44 -14.79
CA THR A 85 -32.29 -21.84 -14.43
C THR A 85 -32.16 -20.32 -14.27
N LEU A 86 -33.26 -19.61 -14.21
CA LEU A 86 -33.28 -18.19 -13.89
C LEU A 86 -32.69 -17.90 -12.48
N ASP A 87 -32.90 -18.82 -11.55
CA ASP A 87 -32.40 -18.76 -10.18
C ASP A 87 -30.86 -18.82 -10.15
N ASP A 88 -30.26 -19.69 -10.96
CA ASP A 88 -28.80 -19.78 -11.06
C ASP A 88 -28.20 -18.47 -11.59
N PHE A 89 -28.86 -17.86 -12.58
CA PHE A 89 -28.45 -16.58 -13.11
C PHE A 89 -28.56 -15.45 -12.06
N GLN A 90 -29.65 -15.40 -11.31
CA GLN A 90 -29.84 -14.43 -10.23
C GLN A 90 -28.79 -14.61 -9.12
N THR A 91 -28.48 -15.85 -8.77
CA THR A 91 -27.44 -16.16 -7.78
C THR A 91 -26.09 -15.64 -8.23
N LEU A 92 -25.70 -15.94 -9.47
CA LEU A 92 -24.44 -15.42 -10.04
C LEU A 92 -24.41 -13.90 -10.06
N GLN A 93 -25.51 -13.25 -10.44
CA GLN A 93 -25.60 -11.79 -10.45
C GLN A 93 -25.44 -11.19 -9.04
N ASN A 94 -26.07 -11.81 -8.03
CA ASN A 94 -25.93 -11.37 -6.64
C ASN A 94 -24.52 -11.55 -6.11
N GLU A 95 -23.84 -12.64 -6.47
CA GLU A 95 -22.44 -12.87 -6.13
C GLU A 95 -21.52 -11.83 -6.78
N MET A 96 -21.70 -11.53 -8.06
CA MET A 96 -20.97 -10.48 -8.76
C MET A 96 -21.18 -9.10 -8.10
N TYR A 97 -22.41 -8.78 -7.73
CA TYR A 97 -22.71 -7.55 -7.01
C TYR A 97 -22.02 -7.50 -5.62
N ALA A 98 -22.01 -8.62 -4.90
CA ALA A 98 -21.33 -8.71 -3.61
C ALA A 98 -19.80 -8.50 -3.75
N ILE A 99 -19.19 -9.05 -4.80
CA ILE A 99 -17.77 -8.83 -5.13
C ILE A 99 -17.53 -7.35 -5.43
N GLY A 100 -18.35 -6.71 -6.25
CA GLY A 100 -18.26 -5.29 -6.56
C GLY A 100 -18.36 -4.41 -5.30
N LYS A 101 -19.31 -4.72 -4.42
CA LYS A 101 -19.48 -4.03 -3.14
C LYS A 101 -18.26 -4.20 -2.21
N GLN A 102 -17.66 -5.39 -2.23
CA GLN A 102 -16.40 -5.62 -1.48
C GLN A 102 -15.25 -4.81 -2.08
N ALA A 103 -15.17 -4.74 -3.41
CA ALA A 103 -14.14 -3.98 -4.11
C ALA A 103 -14.19 -2.48 -3.79
N ASN A 104 -15.37 -1.91 -3.58
CA ASN A 104 -15.53 -0.50 -3.20
C ASN A 104 -14.77 -0.11 -1.91
N LYS A 105 -14.45 -1.07 -1.04
CA LYS A 105 -13.70 -0.81 0.19
C LYS A 105 -12.23 -0.47 -0.06
N PHE A 106 -11.67 -0.90 -1.16
CA PHE A 106 -10.27 -0.62 -1.52
C PHE A 106 -10.12 0.29 -2.74
N ILE A 107 -11.25 0.71 -3.34
CA ILE A 107 -11.25 1.71 -4.41
C ILE A 107 -11.46 3.09 -3.81
N VAL A 108 -10.67 4.04 -4.28
CA VAL A 108 -10.73 5.44 -3.88
C VAL A 108 -10.81 6.33 -5.12
N ALA A 109 -11.38 7.52 -4.97
CA ALA A 109 -11.27 8.54 -5.98
C ALA A 109 -9.98 9.34 -5.75
N VAL A 110 -9.23 9.58 -6.83
CA VAL A 110 -8.01 10.40 -6.79
C VAL A 110 -8.28 11.67 -7.58
N THR A 111 -8.01 12.81 -6.95
CA THR A 111 -8.19 14.13 -7.55
C THR A 111 -6.87 14.89 -7.53
N GLY A 112 -6.34 15.21 -8.71
CA GLY A 112 -5.22 16.14 -8.86
C GLY A 112 -5.72 17.54 -9.08
N VAL A 113 -5.35 18.48 -8.24
CA VAL A 113 -5.71 19.90 -8.34
C VAL A 113 -4.52 20.68 -8.88
N LYS A 114 -4.73 21.42 -9.97
CA LYS A 114 -3.75 22.32 -10.56
C LYS A 114 -4.24 23.74 -10.44
N SER A 115 -3.48 24.57 -9.73
CA SER A 115 -3.71 26.00 -9.66
C SER A 115 -3.06 26.68 -10.85
N ASN A 116 -3.84 27.38 -11.67
CA ASN A 116 -3.39 28.12 -12.83
C ASN A 116 -3.81 29.59 -12.73
N THR A 117 -3.12 30.44 -13.48
CA THR A 117 -3.48 31.84 -13.61
C THR A 117 -3.80 32.10 -15.08
N ASP A 118 -4.93 32.75 -15.36
CA ASP A 118 -5.30 33.11 -16.70
C ASP A 118 -4.48 34.32 -17.24
N TRP A 119 -4.70 34.66 -18.50
CA TRP A 119 -4.04 35.82 -19.14
C TRP A 119 -4.32 37.15 -18.40
N PHE A 120 -5.41 37.24 -17.66
CA PHE A 120 -5.81 38.41 -16.90
C PHE A 120 -5.35 38.37 -15.44
N ASN A 121 -4.46 37.39 -15.08
CA ASN A 121 -3.95 37.18 -13.73
C ASN A 121 -5.01 36.73 -12.70
N ASN A 122 -6.14 36.14 -13.17
CA ASN A 122 -7.11 35.52 -12.28
C ASN A 122 -6.70 34.08 -12.03
N ALA A 123 -6.69 33.69 -10.75
CA ALA A 123 -6.44 32.31 -10.37
C ALA A 123 -7.65 31.43 -10.69
N TYR A 124 -7.42 30.29 -11.33
CA TYR A 124 -8.42 29.24 -11.52
C TYR A 124 -7.84 27.86 -11.23
N GLU A 125 -8.70 26.95 -10.82
CA GLU A 125 -8.33 25.58 -10.57
C GLU A 125 -8.84 24.66 -11.68
N SER A 126 -8.00 23.76 -12.13
CA SER A 126 -8.40 22.63 -12.96
C SER A 126 -8.17 21.32 -12.18
N LYS A 127 -9.07 20.35 -12.36
CA LYS A 127 -9.03 19.09 -11.62
C LYS A 127 -8.95 17.92 -12.60
N GLY A 128 -7.95 17.05 -12.38
CA GLY A 128 -7.93 15.72 -12.95
C GLY A 128 -8.56 14.75 -11.96
N GLN A 129 -9.40 13.84 -12.43
CA GLN A 129 -10.03 12.83 -11.57
C GLN A 129 -9.84 11.43 -12.14
N GLY A 130 -9.71 10.45 -11.27
CA GLY A 130 -9.58 9.05 -11.63
C GLY A 130 -9.71 8.14 -10.42
N SER A 131 -9.59 6.85 -10.66
CA SER A 131 -9.64 5.85 -9.61
C SER A 131 -8.24 5.57 -9.05
N GLY A 132 -8.19 5.20 -7.77
CA GLY A 132 -7.04 4.63 -7.12
C GLY A 132 -7.41 3.33 -6.41
N ILE A 133 -6.42 2.51 -6.12
CA ILE A 133 -6.58 1.24 -5.42
C ILE A 133 -5.66 1.24 -4.20
N ILE A 134 -6.20 0.95 -3.02
CA ILE A 134 -5.40 0.77 -1.79
C ILE A 134 -4.69 -0.57 -1.88
N ILE A 135 -3.36 -0.55 -2.06
CA ILE A 135 -2.54 -1.75 -2.27
C ILE A 135 -1.80 -2.21 -1.03
N ALA A 136 -1.63 -1.33 -0.04
CA ALA A 136 -0.95 -1.68 1.20
C ALA A 136 -1.27 -0.69 2.32
N ASN A 137 -1.15 -1.18 3.56
CA ASN A 137 -1.19 -0.40 4.78
C ASN A 137 0.01 -0.78 5.65
N SER A 138 0.93 0.16 5.87
CA SER A 138 2.11 -0.05 6.69
C SER A 138 1.88 0.22 8.18
N GLY A 139 0.71 0.70 8.56
CA GLY A 139 0.42 1.24 9.88
C GLY A 139 0.85 2.71 10.07
N GLN A 140 1.67 3.25 9.18
CA GLN A 140 2.06 4.67 9.15
C GLN A 140 1.45 5.38 7.95
N GLU A 141 1.37 4.70 6.82
CA GLU A 141 0.82 5.22 5.57
C GLU A 141 0.01 4.17 4.83
N LEU A 142 -1.01 4.62 4.09
CA LEU A 142 -1.66 3.84 3.06
C LEU A 142 -0.96 4.09 1.72
N LEU A 143 -0.69 3.01 0.98
CA LEU A 143 -0.21 3.10 -0.38
C LEU A 143 -1.35 2.90 -1.37
N ILE A 144 -1.47 3.84 -2.29
CA ILE A 144 -2.55 3.87 -3.27
C ILE A 144 -1.95 3.90 -4.67
N LEU A 145 -2.35 2.94 -5.48
CA LEU A 145 -1.97 2.85 -6.88
C LEU A 145 -2.96 3.63 -7.73
N THR A 146 -2.46 4.50 -8.60
CA THR A 146 -3.28 5.28 -9.54
C THR A 146 -2.55 5.52 -10.86
N GLU A 147 -3.23 6.10 -11.82
CA GLU A 147 -2.64 6.47 -13.11
C GLU A 147 -2.03 7.87 -13.05
N ARG A 148 -0.81 8.00 -13.55
CA ARG A 148 -0.05 9.26 -13.54
C ARG A 148 -0.81 10.42 -14.21
N LYS A 149 -1.56 10.14 -15.28
CA LYS A 149 -2.29 11.22 -16.01
C LYS A 149 -3.30 11.95 -15.12
N VAL A 150 -3.83 11.29 -14.07
CA VAL A 150 -4.80 11.89 -13.15
C VAL A 150 -4.17 13.01 -12.33
N ILE A 151 -2.90 12.86 -11.99
CA ILE A 151 -2.16 13.77 -11.12
C ILE A 151 -1.04 14.54 -11.84
N ALA A 152 -0.95 14.39 -13.15
CA ALA A 152 0.05 15.10 -13.94
C ALA A 152 -0.09 16.62 -13.77
N GLU A 153 1.03 17.27 -13.40
CA GLU A 153 1.10 18.72 -13.15
C GLU A 153 0.19 19.23 -12.02
N ALA A 154 -0.35 18.33 -11.16
CA ALA A 154 -1.13 18.73 -9.99
C ALA A 154 -0.23 19.44 -8.97
N SER A 155 -0.73 20.52 -8.39
CA SER A 155 -0.11 21.22 -7.26
C SER A 155 -0.39 20.49 -5.95
N SER A 156 -1.57 19.88 -5.82
CA SER A 156 -2.01 19.06 -4.69
C SER A 156 -2.78 17.85 -5.20
N VAL A 157 -2.66 16.74 -4.48
CA VAL A 157 -3.35 15.50 -4.78
C VAL A 157 -4.21 15.11 -3.57
N TYR A 158 -5.45 14.76 -3.81
CA TYR A 158 -6.39 14.32 -2.78
C TYR A 158 -6.89 12.92 -3.08
N VAL A 159 -7.07 12.15 -2.03
CA VAL A 159 -7.69 10.83 -2.06
C VAL A 159 -9.01 10.90 -1.31
N THR A 160 -10.09 10.52 -1.97
CA THR A 160 -11.43 10.49 -1.39
C THR A 160 -11.86 9.04 -1.22
N PHE A 161 -12.18 8.68 0.02
CA PHE A 161 -12.58 7.34 0.43
C PHE A 161 -14.08 7.09 0.23
N VAL A 162 -14.52 5.87 0.47
CA VAL A 162 -15.90 5.39 0.24
C VAL A 162 -16.98 6.19 1.01
N ASN A 163 -16.63 6.84 2.10
CA ASN A 163 -17.51 7.71 2.91
C ASN A 163 -17.37 9.19 2.59
N ASP A 164 -16.82 9.53 1.42
CA ASP A 164 -16.55 10.89 0.95
C ASP A 164 -15.53 11.70 1.79
N THR A 165 -14.85 11.05 2.76
CA THR A 165 -13.71 11.67 3.45
C THR A 165 -12.57 11.85 2.47
N SER A 166 -12.03 13.07 2.38
CA SER A 166 -10.93 13.42 1.47
C SER A 166 -9.69 13.83 2.27
N VAL A 167 -8.55 13.23 1.95
CA VAL A 167 -7.26 13.46 2.61
C VAL A 167 -6.21 13.81 1.56
N GLU A 168 -5.27 14.69 1.90
CA GLU A 168 -4.16 15.03 1.02
C GLU A 168 -3.19 13.86 0.90
N ALA A 169 -2.70 13.62 -0.31
CA ALA A 169 -1.77 12.54 -0.62
C ALA A 169 -0.48 13.06 -1.23
N SER A 170 0.62 12.39 -0.95
CA SER A 170 1.92 12.65 -1.54
C SER A 170 2.27 11.62 -2.61
N ILE A 171 2.98 12.04 -3.65
CA ILE A 171 3.51 11.11 -4.65
C ILE A 171 4.74 10.42 -4.06
N LYS A 172 4.64 9.11 -3.80
CA LYS A 172 5.75 8.31 -3.27
C LYS A 172 6.69 7.87 -4.39
N LYS A 173 6.12 7.34 -5.48
CA LYS A 173 6.89 6.83 -6.62
C LYS A 173 6.02 6.76 -7.86
N TYR A 174 6.64 6.89 -9.03
CA TYR A 174 5.97 6.66 -10.31
C TYR A 174 6.88 5.92 -11.29
N ASP A 175 6.26 5.20 -12.22
CA ASP A 175 6.93 4.62 -13.37
C ASP A 175 6.56 5.41 -14.64
N GLY A 176 7.58 5.96 -15.30
CA GLY A 176 7.41 6.75 -16.50
C GLY A 176 7.00 5.93 -17.74
N ASN A 177 7.27 4.63 -17.76
CA ASN A 177 6.98 3.76 -18.89
C ASN A 177 5.54 3.24 -18.87
N THR A 178 5.06 2.81 -17.72
CA THR A 178 3.71 2.25 -17.55
C THR A 178 2.67 3.32 -17.22
N GLY A 179 3.09 4.48 -16.73
CA GLY A 179 2.19 5.51 -16.24
C GLY A 179 1.56 5.21 -14.90
N ILE A 180 2.05 4.20 -14.19
CA ILE A 180 1.59 3.83 -12.85
C ILE A 180 2.25 4.74 -11.82
N THR A 181 1.47 5.20 -10.85
CA THR A 181 1.95 6.03 -9.73
C THR A 181 1.46 5.47 -8.41
N VAL A 182 2.34 5.49 -7.41
CA VAL A 182 2.03 5.15 -6.03
C VAL A 182 1.94 6.44 -5.23
N LEU A 183 0.80 6.66 -4.60
CA LEU A 183 0.56 7.73 -3.63
C LEU A 183 0.71 7.18 -2.22
N SER A 184 1.08 8.06 -1.30
CA SER A 184 1.14 7.82 0.13
C SER A 184 0.15 8.76 0.83
N VAL A 185 -0.69 8.21 1.70
CA VAL A 185 -1.58 8.96 2.60
C VAL A 185 -1.21 8.59 4.03
N PRO A 186 -0.83 9.56 4.90
CA PRO A 186 -0.54 9.30 6.29
C PRO A 186 -1.77 8.73 7.02
N VAL A 187 -1.59 7.66 7.80
CA VAL A 187 -2.70 6.98 8.50
C VAL A 187 -3.27 7.86 9.62
N ASP A 188 -2.45 8.70 10.24
CA ASP A 188 -2.84 9.65 11.29
C ASP A 188 -3.73 10.81 10.79
N GLU A 189 -3.76 11.06 9.48
CA GLU A 189 -4.67 12.03 8.85
C GLU A 189 -6.03 11.42 8.49
N ILE A 190 -6.18 10.10 8.63
CA ILE A 190 -7.42 9.37 8.33
C ILE A 190 -8.17 9.10 9.63
N ASP A 191 -9.44 9.48 9.69
CA ASP A 191 -10.26 9.20 10.86
C ASP A 191 -10.55 7.69 11.03
N ASN A 192 -10.85 7.29 12.28
CA ASN A 192 -11.09 5.89 12.61
C ASN A 192 -12.32 5.30 11.90
N ASP A 193 -13.32 6.10 11.63
CA ASP A 193 -14.55 5.65 10.96
C ASP A 193 -14.22 5.28 9.50
N THR A 194 -13.45 6.12 8.82
CA THR A 194 -12.93 5.83 7.48
C THR A 194 -12.03 4.59 7.48
N MET A 195 -11.10 4.47 8.44
CA MET A 195 -10.21 3.30 8.55
C MET A 195 -10.98 1.98 8.74
N ASN A 196 -12.11 2.00 9.43
CA ASN A 196 -12.97 0.81 9.61
C ASN A 196 -13.76 0.42 8.35
N LEU A 197 -13.96 1.34 7.43
CA LEU A 197 -14.73 1.13 6.20
C LEU A 197 -13.87 0.64 5.03
N ILE A 198 -12.57 0.95 5.04
CA ILE A 198 -11.65 0.62 3.95
C ILE A 198 -10.95 -0.72 4.17
N SER A 199 -10.40 -1.26 3.12
CA SER A 199 -9.56 -2.46 3.14
C SER A 199 -8.42 -2.34 2.14
N VAL A 200 -7.44 -3.22 2.23
CA VAL A 200 -6.38 -3.36 1.23
C VAL A 200 -6.82 -4.36 0.17
N ALA A 201 -6.57 -4.05 -1.09
CA ALA A 201 -6.84 -4.96 -2.20
C ALA A 201 -5.93 -6.20 -2.11
N VAL A 202 -6.50 -7.37 -2.35
CA VAL A 202 -5.73 -8.59 -2.51
C VAL A 202 -5.26 -8.67 -3.95
N LEU A 203 -3.94 -8.66 -4.14
CA LEU A 203 -3.34 -8.78 -5.46
C LEU A 203 -3.35 -10.26 -5.88
N GLY A 204 -3.88 -10.52 -7.08
CA GLY A 204 -3.89 -11.84 -7.67
C GLY A 204 -2.60 -12.15 -8.43
N ASN A 205 -2.46 -13.40 -8.87
CA ASN A 205 -1.39 -13.84 -9.76
C ASN A 205 -1.83 -13.67 -11.21
N SER A 206 -1.20 -12.75 -11.95
CA SER A 206 -1.53 -12.48 -13.35
C SER A 206 -1.17 -13.66 -14.29
N LEU A 207 -0.28 -14.55 -13.87
CA LEU A 207 0.09 -15.75 -14.65
C LEU A 207 -0.95 -16.88 -14.51
N ALA A 208 -1.77 -16.86 -13.46
CA ALA A 208 -2.83 -17.85 -13.23
C ALA A 208 -4.14 -17.54 -13.98
N ILE A 209 -4.26 -16.36 -14.59
CA ILE A 209 -5.46 -15.95 -15.30
C ILE A 209 -5.43 -16.51 -16.73
N THR A 210 -6.45 -17.27 -17.09
CA THR A 210 -6.60 -17.84 -18.43
C THR A 210 -7.55 -17.04 -19.29
N GLN A 211 -7.40 -17.17 -20.61
CA GLN A 211 -8.31 -16.56 -21.56
C GLN A 211 -9.74 -17.14 -21.38
N GLY A 212 -10.74 -16.26 -21.33
CA GLY A 212 -12.14 -16.65 -21.10
C GLY A 212 -12.58 -16.57 -19.63
N THR A 213 -11.67 -16.25 -18.70
CA THR A 213 -12.04 -15.97 -17.30
C THR A 213 -12.96 -14.76 -17.22
N LEU A 214 -14.04 -14.87 -16.44
CA LEU A 214 -14.95 -13.75 -16.17
C LEU A 214 -14.22 -12.66 -15.41
N ALA A 215 -14.35 -11.43 -15.87
CA ALA A 215 -13.75 -10.24 -15.23
C ALA A 215 -14.82 -9.23 -14.84
N LEU A 216 -14.67 -8.64 -13.67
CA LEU A 216 -15.48 -7.54 -13.18
C LEU A 216 -14.62 -6.27 -13.10
N ALA A 217 -15.01 -5.24 -13.87
CA ALA A 217 -14.37 -3.94 -13.80
C ALA A 217 -15.07 -3.08 -12.74
N VAL A 218 -14.31 -2.64 -11.74
CA VAL A 218 -14.79 -1.75 -10.67
C VAL A 218 -13.92 -0.51 -10.64
N GLY A 219 -14.54 0.66 -10.50
CA GLY A 219 -13.82 1.93 -10.50
C GLY A 219 -14.68 3.07 -9.98
N SER A 220 -14.08 4.25 -9.89
CA SER A 220 -14.75 5.49 -9.49
C SER A 220 -14.74 6.47 -10.69
N PRO A 221 -15.63 6.27 -11.67
CA PRO A 221 -15.67 7.15 -12.84
C PRO A 221 -16.06 8.57 -12.41
N LEU A 222 -15.35 9.56 -12.93
CA LEU A 222 -15.59 11.00 -12.63
C LEU A 222 -15.50 11.36 -11.14
N GLY A 223 -14.77 10.58 -10.34
CA GLY A 223 -14.57 10.85 -8.92
C GLY A 223 -15.79 10.53 -8.05
N THR A 224 -16.78 9.81 -8.57
CA THR A 224 -17.92 9.32 -7.78
C THR A 224 -17.58 7.95 -7.19
N ASN A 225 -17.83 7.75 -5.90
CA ASN A 225 -17.57 6.49 -5.20
C ASN A 225 -18.68 5.43 -5.41
N TYR A 226 -19.50 5.61 -6.45
CA TYR A 226 -20.59 4.70 -6.79
C TYR A 226 -20.23 3.94 -8.07
N SER A 227 -20.06 2.66 -7.94
CA SER A 227 -19.96 1.69 -9.05
C SER A 227 -21.09 0.67 -8.96
#